data_5e9805b543e2b85beb473b65fcf3c03e
#
_entry.id   5e9805b543e2b85beb473b65fcf3c03e
#
_cell.length_a   1.000
_cell.length_b   1.000
_cell.length_c   1.000
_cell.angle_alpha   90.00
_cell.angle_beta   90.00
_cell.angle_gamma   90.00
#
_symmetry.space_group_name_H-M   'P 1'
#
loop_
_entity.id
_entity.type
_entity.pdbx_description
1 polymer ?
#
loop_
_entity_poly.entity_id
_entity_poly.type
_entity_poly.pdbx_seq_one_letter_code
_entity_poly.pdbx_strand_id
1 'polypeptide(L)'
;MLGSRGIWHEGWKAVTTHPTLSGWSHFNDDTWELYHTETDRSEVHDLAAEHPEKVRELVNLWFAEAGDNGAFPLDDRSALEIITTPRPQLSSPRDRYAYFPGTAEVPEAQAVNVRNRSFTIGALVDIPAPGAQGVLFAHGSRFGGHALYVKDNRLHYVNNFVGMAEQKIDATQDVPTGKNLILSASFDKDGEDPPHVSTGILSLYHGDEKVGEGRIRTQPGLYSLAGEGLCVGRDSGEPVTADYPGEHPHAFTGGTIKRVAVDVSGDPYVDLEREAQAMLARE
;
A
#
# COMPACT_ATOMS: atom_id res chain seq x y z
N MET A 1 -21.38 9.01 -5.92
CA MET A 1 -20.12 8.32 -5.66
C MET A 1 -20.43 6.90 -5.23
N LEU A 2 -19.71 5.89 -5.69
CA LEU A 2 -19.97 4.47 -5.40
C LEU A 2 -21.42 4.04 -5.69
N GLY A 3 -21.95 4.43 -6.84
CA GLY A 3 -23.30 4.07 -7.27
C GLY A 3 -24.44 4.99 -6.81
N SER A 4 -24.27 5.77 -5.74
CA SER A 4 -25.28 6.73 -5.31
C SER A 4 -25.45 7.84 -6.35
N ARG A 5 -26.67 8.18 -6.67
CA ARG A 5 -27.04 9.08 -7.76
C ARG A 5 -28.03 10.14 -7.27
N GLY A 6 -28.00 11.31 -7.85
CA GLY A 6 -28.96 12.34 -7.54
C GLY A 6 -29.00 13.41 -8.61
N ILE A 7 -30.14 14.08 -8.74
CA ILE A 7 -30.34 15.22 -9.60
C ILE A 7 -31.23 16.26 -8.91
N TRP A 8 -30.87 17.50 -9.10
CA TRP A 8 -31.72 18.63 -8.70
C TRP A 8 -32.17 19.41 -9.93
N HIS A 9 -33.46 19.71 -10.03
CA HIS A 9 -34.03 20.50 -11.09
C HIS A 9 -35.26 21.24 -10.60
N GLU A 10 -35.31 22.55 -10.82
CA GLU A 10 -36.46 23.43 -10.52
C GLU A 10 -37.05 23.21 -9.11
N GLY A 11 -36.21 23.20 -8.07
CA GLY A 11 -36.61 23.05 -6.69
C GLY A 11 -36.90 21.62 -6.23
N TRP A 12 -36.87 20.65 -7.14
CA TRP A 12 -37.03 19.23 -6.85
C TRP A 12 -35.70 18.49 -6.89
N LYS A 13 -35.51 17.56 -5.98
CA LYS A 13 -34.36 16.68 -5.95
C LYS A 13 -34.79 15.22 -5.92
N ALA A 14 -34.34 14.45 -6.87
CA ALA A 14 -34.40 12.99 -6.80
C ALA A 14 -33.05 12.44 -6.42
N VAL A 15 -33.02 11.51 -5.48
CA VAL A 15 -31.79 10.89 -5.00
C VAL A 15 -32.00 9.40 -4.74
N THR A 16 -30.96 8.60 -4.98
CA THR A 16 -30.94 7.19 -4.58
C THR A 16 -29.60 6.86 -3.97
N THR A 17 -29.64 6.14 -2.85
CA THR A 17 -28.46 5.63 -2.18
C THR A 17 -28.25 4.21 -2.61
N HIS A 18 -27.12 3.95 -3.27
CA HIS A 18 -26.71 2.60 -3.62
C HIS A 18 -25.98 1.96 -2.43
N PRO A 19 -26.37 0.74 -1.97
CA PRO A 19 -25.71 0.08 -0.87
C PRO A 19 -24.29 -0.31 -1.27
N THR A 20 -23.28 0.44 -0.79
CA THR A 20 -21.88 0.24 -1.15
C THR A 20 -21.14 -0.72 -0.23
N LEU A 21 -21.63 -0.92 1.00
CA LEU A 21 -20.90 -1.61 2.06
C LEU A 21 -21.49 -2.96 2.46
N SER A 22 -22.76 -3.21 2.18
CA SER A 22 -23.45 -4.41 2.67
C SER A 22 -24.10 -5.18 1.54
N GLY A 23 -23.39 -6.18 1.06
CA GLY A 23 -23.98 -7.19 0.17
C GLY A 23 -23.94 -6.84 -1.32
N TRP A 24 -24.49 -7.77 -2.09
CA TRP A 24 -24.63 -7.70 -3.53
C TRP A 24 -25.89 -6.89 -3.83
N SER A 25 -25.73 -5.74 -4.45
CA SER A 25 -26.84 -4.89 -4.87
C SER A 25 -26.60 -4.40 -6.30
N HIS A 26 -27.67 -4.38 -7.09
CA HIS A 26 -27.64 -3.87 -8.46
C HIS A 26 -28.49 -2.61 -8.57
N PHE A 27 -28.16 -1.74 -9.51
CA PHE A 27 -28.90 -0.49 -9.74
C PHE A 27 -30.39 -0.66 -9.92
N ASN A 28 -30.86 -1.83 -10.38
CA ASN A 28 -32.27 -2.15 -10.55
C ASN A 28 -33.02 -2.26 -9.22
N ASP A 29 -32.31 -2.50 -8.13
CA ASP A 29 -32.89 -2.65 -6.79
C ASP A 29 -32.93 -1.33 -6.04
N ASP A 30 -32.31 -0.28 -6.59
CA ASP A 30 -32.23 1.03 -5.96
C ASP A 30 -33.59 1.73 -5.99
N THR A 31 -33.99 2.26 -4.85
CA THR A 31 -35.20 3.07 -4.69
C THR A 31 -34.85 4.55 -4.74
N TRP A 32 -35.62 5.33 -5.51
CA TRP A 32 -35.46 6.76 -5.60
C TRP A 32 -36.37 7.47 -4.60
N GLU A 33 -35.80 8.40 -3.86
CA GLU A 33 -36.47 9.34 -2.96
C GLU A 33 -36.66 10.68 -3.69
N LEU A 34 -37.69 11.43 -3.35
CA LEU A 34 -38.03 12.72 -3.94
C LEU A 34 -38.23 13.78 -2.88
N TYR A 35 -37.57 14.92 -3.04
CA TYR A 35 -37.67 16.04 -2.10
C TYR A 35 -37.95 17.34 -2.83
N HIS A 36 -38.76 18.22 -2.20
CA HIS A 36 -38.99 19.60 -2.65
C HIS A 36 -38.11 20.53 -1.82
N THR A 37 -36.91 20.80 -2.29
CA THR A 37 -35.83 21.45 -1.51
C THR A 37 -36.09 22.92 -1.16
N GLU A 38 -37.05 23.59 -1.82
CA GLU A 38 -37.46 24.97 -1.46
C GLU A 38 -38.30 25.00 -0.18
N THR A 39 -39.13 23.98 0.06
CA THR A 39 -40.01 23.87 1.23
C THR A 39 -39.43 22.95 2.32
N ASP A 40 -38.64 21.97 1.94
CA ASP A 40 -37.97 21.01 2.83
C ASP A 40 -36.48 20.95 2.52
N ARG A 41 -35.72 21.93 3.05
CA ARG A 41 -34.24 22.00 2.85
C ARG A 41 -33.49 20.90 3.56
N SER A 42 -34.09 20.25 4.53
CA SER A 42 -33.47 19.17 5.33
C SER A 42 -33.74 17.80 4.76
N GLU A 43 -34.55 17.70 3.68
CA GLU A 43 -34.87 16.46 3.01
C GLU A 43 -35.42 15.39 3.99
N VAL A 44 -36.39 15.81 4.82
CA VAL A 44 -36.99 14.96 5.88
C VAL A 44 -38.21 14.21 5.37
N HIS A 45 -38.90 14.77 4.37
CA HIS A 45 -40.18 14.23 3.87
C HIS A 45 -40.00 13.73 2.45
N ASP A 46 -39.87 12.39 2.29
CA ASP A 46 -39.83 11.74 0.98
C ASP A 46 -41.23 11.80 0.32
N LEU A 47 -41.30 12.48 -0.81
CA LEU A 47 -42.53 12.71 -1.60
C LEU A 47 -42.64 11.73 -2.80
N ALA A 48 -41.74 10.71 -2.91
CA ALA A 48 -41.71 9.83 -4.08
C ALA A 48 -43.02 9.07 -4.31
N ALA A 49 -43.65 8.64 -3.22
CA ALA A 49 -44.96 7.94 -3.32
C ALA A 49 -46.14 8.86 -3.72
N GLU A 50 -46.04 10.17 -3.41
CA GLU A 50 -47.07 11.14 -3.72
C GLU A 50 -46.93 11.68 -5.15
N HIS A 51 -45.69 11.72 -5.70
CA HIS A 51 -45.36 12.29 -7.00
C HIS A 51 -44.57 11.34 -7.90
N PRO A 52 -45.08 10.15 -8.22
CA PRO A 52 -44.29 9.13 -8.99
C PRO A 52 -43.96 9.58 -10.41
N GLU A 53 -44.76 10.44 -11.04
CA GLU A 53 -44.44 11.03 -12.33
C GLU A 53 -43.28 12.02 -12.26
N LYS A 54 -43.14 12.78 -11.16
CA LYS A 54 -41.99 13.67 -10.98
C LYS A 54 -40.70 12.90 -10.72
N VAL A 55 -40.77 11.80 -9.97
CA VAL A 55 -39.63 10.87 -9.84
C VAL A 55 -39.19 10.39 -11.22
N ARG A 56 -40.12 9.91 -12.05
CA ARG A 56 -39.79 9.41 -13.40
C ARG A 56 -39.19 10.49 -14.28
N GLU A 57 -39.72 11.69 -14.24
CA GLU A 57 -39.19 12.85 -14.98
C GLU A 57 -37.72 13.10 -14.59
N LEU A 58 -37.44 13.24 -13.29
CA LEU A 58 -36.09 13.52 -12.80
C LEU A 58 -35.12 12.38 -13.03
N VAL A 59 -35.55 11.15 -12.90
CA VAL A 59 -34.72 9.97 -13.20
C VAL A 59 -34.34 9.95 -14.69
N ASN A 60 -35.29 10.22 -15.59
CA ASN A 60 -35.02 10.32 -17.03
C ASN A 60 -34.04 11.48 -17.33
N LEU A 61 -34.22 12.62 -16.68
CA LEU A 61 -33.31 13.75 -16.81
C LEU A 61 -31.91 13.39 -16.31
N TRP A 62 -31.82 12.68 -15.17
CA TRP A 62 -30.54 12.20 -14.67
C TRP A 62 -29.80 11.30 -15.69
N PHE A 63 -30.52 10.37 -16.33
CA PHE A 63 -29.90 9.50 -17.36
C PHE A 63 -29.46 10.29 -18.58
N ALA A 64 -30.22 11.30 -19.01
CA ALA A 64 -29.81 12.17 -20.12
C ALA A 64 -28.53 12.96 -19.79
N GLU A 65 -28.52 13.64 -18.64
CA GLU A 65 -27.34 14.39 -18.16
C GLU A 65 -26.12 13.49 -17.96
N ALA A 66 -26.32 12.29 -17.40
CA ALA A 66 -25.23 11.32 -17.21
C ALA A 66 -24.64 10.86 -18.55
N GLY A 67 -25.47 10.69 -19.58
CA GLY A 67 -25.02 10.36 -20.94
C GLY A 67 -24.23 11.50 -21.58
N ASP A 68 -24.76 12.71 -21.53
CA ASP A 68 -24.16 13.90 -22.13
C ASP A 68 -22.82 14.28 -21.46
N ASN A 69 -22.68 13.99 -20.17
CA ASN A 69 -21.47 14.26 -19.40
C ASN A 69 -20.50 13.07 -19.26
N GLY A 70 -20.73 11.99 -20.01
CA GLY A 70 -19.80 10.86 -20.06
C GLY A 70 -19.70 10.04 -18.77
N ALA A 71 -20.79 9.99 -17.97
CA ALA A 71 -20.81 9.22 -16.73
C ALA A 71 -20.94 7.71 -16.95
N PHE A 72 -21.29 7.27 -18.17
CA PHE A 72 -21.43 5.86 -18.50
C PHE A 72 -20.12 5.23 -19.05
N PRO A 73 -19.90 3.93 -18.82
CA PRO A 73 -20.72 3.01 -18.02
C PRO A 73 -20.62 3.26 -16.52
N LEU A 74 -21.73 3.00 -15.82
CA LEU A 74 -21.73 3.02 -14.36
C LEU A 74 -21.24 1.68 -13.82
N ASP A 75 -20.61 1.72 -12.63
CA ASP A 75 -20.18 0.53 -11.90
C ASP A 75 -21.08 0.36 -10.67
N ASP A 76 -21.86 -0.72 -10.66
CA ASP A 76 -22.81 -1.06 -9.58
C ASP A 76 -22.27 -2.10 -8.60
N ARG A 77 -20.98 -2.40 -8.69
CA ARG A 77 -20.33 -3.31 -7.75
C ARG A 77 -20.22 -2.66 -6.37
N SER A 78 -20.42 -3.44 -5.33
CA SER A 78 -20.13 -3.02 -3.96
C SER A 78 -18.64 -2.69 -3.78
N ALA A 79 -18.32 -1.90 -2.75
CA ALA A 79 -16.92 -1.62 -2.40
C ALA A 79 -16.12 -2.91 -2.17
N LEU A 80 -16.73 -3.91 -1.54
CA LEU A 80 -16.10 -5.21 -1.31
C LEU A 80 -15.76 -5.92 -2.62
N GLU A 81 -16.69 -5.95 -3.59
CA GLU A 81 -16.45 -6.54 -4.92
C GLU A 81 -15.34 -5.82 -5.67
N ILE A 82 -15.33 -4.48 -5.64
CA ILE A 82 -14.30 -3.67 -6.31
C ILE A 82 -12.91 -3.99 -5.73
N ILE A 83 -12.80 -4.10 -4.40
CA ILE A 83 -11.54 -4.36 -3.71
C ILE A 83 -11.09 -5.81 -3.90
N THR A 84 -12.02 -6.78 -3.85
CA THR A 84 -11.71 -8.21 -3.98
C THR A 84 -11.58 -8.70 -5.43
N THR A 85 -12.04 -7.92 -6.41
CA THR A 85 -11.89 -8.29 -7.84
C THR A 85 -10.41 -8.23 -8.24
N PRO A 86 -9.82 -9.34 -8.71
CA PRO A 86 -8.44 -9.33 -9.18
C PRO A 86 -8.27 -8.30 -10.31
N ARG A 87 -7.29 -7.42 -10.16
CA ARG A 87 -6.96 -6.43 -11.20
C ARG A 87 -6.13 -7.08 -12.29
N PRO A 88 -6.32 -6.71 -13.56
CA PRO A 88 -5.45 -7.16 -14.63
C PRO A 88 -3.99 -6.82 -14.31
N GLN A 89 -3.11 -7.81 -14.35
CA GLN A 89 -1.68 -7.60 -14.16
C GLN A 89 -1.05 -7.21 -15.50
N LEU A 90 -0.31 -6.11 -15.52
CA LEU A 90 0.41 -5.64 -16.72
C LEU A 90 1.66 -6.47 -17.03
N SER A 91 2.13 -7.27 -16.07
CA SER A 91 3.28 -8.15 -16.22
C SER A 91 3.06 -9.46 -15.46
N SER A 92 3.67 -10.54 -15.97
CA SER A 92 3.68 -11.81 -15.24
C SER A 92 4.35 -11.65 -13.86
N PRO A 93 3.96 -12.48 -12.86
CA PRO A 93 4.68 -12.56 -11.60
C PRO A 93 6.17 -12.80 -11.85
N ARG A 94 7.02 -12.19 -11.03
CA ARG A 94 8.48 -12.28 -11.13
C ARG A 94 9.03 -12.69 -9.78
N ASP A 95 10.17 -13.38 -9.82
CA ASP A 95 10.92 -13.73 -8.61
C ASP A 95 11.99 -12.69 -8.29
N ARG A 96 12.26 -11.76 -9.24
CA ARG A 96 13.26 -10.69 -9.09
C ARG A 96 12.71 -9.34 -9.54
N TYR A 97 12.91 -8.36 -8.70
CA TYR A 97 12.55 -6.95 -8.93
C TYR A 97 13.79 -6.07 -8.81
N ALA A 98 13.89 -5.03 -9.63
CA ALA A 98 14.99 -4.07 -9.56
C ALA A 98 14.43 -2.66 -9.44
N TYR A 99 14.98 -1.90 -8.50
CA TYR A 99 14.62 -0.51 -8.19
C TYR A 99 15.86 0.37 -8.29
N PHE A 100 15.68 1.61 -8.69
CA PHE A 100 16.77 2.54 -8.93
C PHE A 100 16.62 3.80 -8.06
N PRO A 101 17.74 4.40 -7.61
CA PRO A 101 17.70 5.66 -6.90
C PRO A 101 17.20 6.79 -7.81
N GLY A 102 16.65 7.85 -7.19
CA GLY A 102 16.13 9.00 -7.93
C GLY A 102 14.77 8.83 -8.58
N THR A 103 14.15 7.65 -8.46
CA THR A 103 12.77 7.42 -8.89
C THR A 103 11.79 7.93 -7.85
N ALA A 104 10.54 8.18 -8.25
CA ALA A 104 9.44 8.40 -7.33
C ALA A 104 9.24 7.17 -6.43
N GLU A 105 8.60 7.38 -5.29
CA GLU A 105 8.13 6.30 -4.43
C GLU A 105 7.24 5.33 -5.21
N VAL A 106 7.48 4.04 -5.05
CA VAL A 106 6.70 2.99 -5.71
C VAL A 106 5.53 2.62 -4.80
N PRO A 107 4.28 2.88 -5.22
CA PRO A 107 3.11 2.53 -4.41
C PRO A 107 3.11 1.04 -4.05
N GLU A 108 2.68 0.69 -2.86
CA GLU A 108 2.73 -0.70 -2.37
C GLU A 108 2.02 -1.70 -3.30
N ALA A 109 0.93 -1.27 -3.94
CA ALA A 109 0.21 -2.13 -4.89
C ALA A 109 1.03 -2.54 -6.13
N GLN A 110 2.11 -1.81 -6.45
CA GLN A 110 3.06 -2.10 -7.53
C GLN A 110 4.42 -2.57 -7.02
N ALA A 111 4.69 -2.40 -5.73
CA ALA A 111 5.91 -2.87 -5.10
C ALA A 111 5.94 -4.39 -4.99
N VAL A 112 7.14 -4.94 -4.80
CA VAL A 112 7.30 -6.37 -4.57
C VAL A 112 6.57 -6.80 -3.30
N ASN A 113 5.75 -7.84 -3.40
CA ASN A 113 5.10 -8.42 -2.23
C ASN A 113 6.05 -9.44 -1.58
N VAL A 114 6.58 -9.12 -0.41
CA VAL A 114 7.47 -9.99 0.40
C VAL A 114 6.71 -10.73 1.52
N ARG A 115 5.39 -10.53 1.62
CA ARG A 115 4.57 -11.09 2.69
C ARG A 115 4.49 -12.61 2.61
N ASN A 116 4.65 -13.23 3.74
CA ASN A 116 4.54 -14.68 3.96
C ASN A 116 5.49 -15.54 3.12
N ARG A 117 6.67 -15.01 2.74
CA ARG A 117 7.66 -15.77 1.94
C ARG A 117 9.09 -15.33 2.25
N SER A 118 10.06 -16.15 1.86
CA SER A 118 11.48 -15.78 1.92
C SER A 118 11.81 -14.72 0.88
N PHE A 119 12.72 -13.82 1.22
CA PHE A 119 13.17 -12.75 0.33
C PHE A 119 14.62 -12.35 0.60
N THR A 120 15.26 -11.75 -0.40
CA THR A 120 16.57 -11.11 -0.27
C THR A 120 16.53 -9.72 -0.88
N ILE A 121 16.96 -8.71 -0.11
CA ILE A 121 17.13 -7.33 -0.56
C ILE A 121 18.61 -7.07 -0.69
N GLY A 122 19.09 -6.75 -1.89
CA GLY A 122 20.49 -6.47 -2.17
C GLY A 122 20.71 -5.11 -2.81
N ALA A 123 21.47 -4.24 -2.15
CA ALA A 123 21.87 -2.94 -2.67
C ALA A 123 23.27 -3.03 -3.30
N LEU A 124 23.37 -2.69 -4.60
CA LEU A 124 24.65 -2.54 -5.29
C LEU A 124 25.12 -1.10 -5.14
N VAL A 125 26.24 -0.89 -4.44
CA VAL A 125 26.73 0.44 -4.05
C VAL A 125 28.21 0.65 -4.37
N ASP A 126 28.61 1.90 -4.54
CA ASP A 126 30.02 2.34 -4.50
C ASP A 126 30.20 3.18 -3.23
N ILE A 127 31.15 2.86 -2.39
CA ILE A 127 31.51 3.56 -1.16
C ILE A 127 32.99 3.90 -1.21
N PRO A 128 33.36 5.13 -1.61
CA PRO A 128 34.76 5.48 -1.85
C PRO A 128 35.59 5.64 -0.58
N ALA A 129 34.95 5.94 0.56
CA ALA A 129 35.60 6.15 1.84
C ALA A 129 34.67 5.75 3.00
N PRO A 130 35.19 5.46 4.20
CA PRO A 130 34.35 5.26 5.38
C PRO A 130 33.44 6.44 5.68
N GLY A 131 32.29 6.17 6.35
CA GLY A 131 31.35 7.22 6.74
C GLY A 131 30.10 7.28 5.86
N ALA A 132 29.86 6.25 5.02
CA ALA A 132 28.56 6.09 4.37
C ALA A 132 27.46 5.93 5.42
N GLN A 133 26.31 6.59 5.19
CA GLN A 133 25.15 6.50 6.08
C GLN A 133 23.85 6.83 5.36
N GLY A 134 22.73 6.41 5.91
CA GLY A 134 21.39 6.66 5.38
C GLY A 134 20.72 5.42 4.82
N VAL A 135 19.54 5.61 4.28
CA VAL A 135 18.66 4.52 3.83
C VAL A 135 19.10 4.00 2.45
N LEU A 136 19.27 2.69 2.34
CA LEU A 136 19.48 1.99 1.06
C LEU A 136 18.15 1.59 0.44
N PHE A 137 17.23 1.08 1.26
CA PHE A 137 15.90 0.60 0.89
C PHE A 137 14.96 0.81 2.07
N ALA A 138 13.76 1.31 1.81
CA ALA A 138 12.67 1.39 2.76
C ALA A 138 11.34 1.03 2.09
N HIS A 139 10.45 0.37 2.80
CA HIS A 139 9.10 0.07 2.34
C HIS A 139 8.15 0.09 3.53
N GLY A 140 7.10 0.92 3.45
CA GLY A 140 6.14 1.15 4.52
C GLY A 140 6.53 2.32 5.42
N SER A 141 6.14 2.25 6.69
CA SER A 141 6.28 3.33 7.66
C SER A 141 6.43 2.83 9.10
N ARG A 142 6.37 3.74 10.07
CA ARG A 142 6.34 3.40 11.51
C ARG A 142 5.11 2.58 11.91
N PHE A 143 4.07 2.57 11.09
CA PHE A 143 2.86 1.76 11.31
C PHE A 143 2.95 0.35 10.75
N GLY A 144 4.07 0.03 10.16
CA GLY A 144 4.42 -1.26 9.58
C GLY A 144 5.31 -1.07 8.37
N GLY A 145 6.43 -1.76 8.33
CA GLY A 145 7.38 -1.63 7.24
C GLY A 145 8.70 -2.30 7.52
N HIS A 146 9.62 -2.21 6.57
CA HIS A 146 10.98 -2.71 6.73
C HIS A 146 11.98 -1.87 5.96
N ALA A 147 13.20 -1.83 6.45
CA ALA A 147 14.25 -1.03 5.85
C ALA A 147 15.63 -1.64 6.00
N LEU A 148 16.49 -1.38 5.01
CA LEU A 148 17.93 -1.66 5.00
C LEU A 148 18.65 -0.32 4.97
N TYR A 149 19.53 -0.04 5.92
CA TYR A 149 20.21 1.23 6.04
C TYR A 149 21.61 1.10 6.62
N VAL A 150 22.41 2.14 6.47
CA VAL A 150 23.75 2.24 7.06
C VAL A 150 23.74 3.33 8.13
N LYS A 151 24.21 2.99 9.33
CA LYS A 151 24.39 3.91 10.47
C LYS A 151 25.67 3.55 11.19
N ASP A 152 26.42 4.54 11.65
CA ASP A 152 27.68 4.36 12.38
C ASP A 152 28.64 3.38 11.64
N ASN A 153 28.69 3.50 10.32
CA ASN A 153 29.47 2.67 9.41
C ASN A 153 29.09 1.17 9.42
N ARG A 154 27.90 0.80 9.90
CA ARG A 154 27.39 -0.57 9.94
C ARG A 154 26.10 -0.72 9.18
N LEU A 155 25.89 -1.91 8.62
CA LEU A 155 24.64 -2.28 7.96
C LEU A 155 23.62 -2.70 9.00
N HIS A 156 22.40 -2.18 8.86
CA HIS A 156 21.27 -2.45 9.74
C HIS A 156 20.05 -2.85 8.92
N TYR A 157 19.27 -3.74 9.46
CA TYR A 157 17.93 -4.02 8.99
C TYR A 157 16.93 -3.85 10.12
N VAL A 158 15.80 -3.25 9.82
CA VAL A 158 14.68 -3.15 10.74
C VAL A 158 13.41 -3.70 10.08
N ASN A 159 12.66 -4.47 10.85
CA ASN A 159 11.27 -4.80 10.54
C ASN A 159 10.38 -4.24 11.64
N ASN A 160 9.56 -3.25 11.29
CA ASN A 160 8.58 -2.67 12.17
C ASN A 160 7.27 -3.44 12.04
N PHE A 161 6.97 -4.24 13.04
CA PHE A 161 5.78 -5.10 13.04
C PHE A 161 4.55 -4.28 13.46
N VAL A 162 3.78 -3.82 12.48
CA VAL A 162 2.50 -3.07 12.62
C VAL A 162 2.56 -1.90 13.60
N GLY A 163 3.71 -1.25 13.75
CA GLY A 163 3.91 -0.15 14.70
C GLY A 163 4.01 -0.56 16.18
N MET A 164 3.93 -1.86 16.47
CA MET A 164 3.93 -2.38 17.84
C MET A 164 5.33 -2.76 18.33
N ALA A 165 6.21 -3.20 17.44
CA ALA A 165 7.55 -3.63 17.79
C ALA A 165 8.51 -3.48 16.62
N GLU A 166 9.66 -2.86 16.85
CA GLU A 166 10.79 -2.88 15.93
C GLU A 166 11.70 -4.06 16.22
N GLN A 167 11.99 -4.86 15.20
CA GLN A 167 12.92 -5.98 15.24
C GLN A 167 14.14 -5.58 14.43
N LYS A 168 15.25 -5.29 15.11
CA LYS A 168 16.49 -4.80 14.49
C LYS A 168 17.54 -5.88 14.45
N ILE A 169 18.25 -5.95 13.33
CA ILE A 169 19.41 -6.80 13.14
C ILE A 169 20.56 -5.89 12.71
N ASP A 170 21.65 -5.98 13.44
CA ASP A 170 22.83 -5.13 13.27
C ASP A 170 24.01 -5.97 12.79
N ALA A 171 24.75 -5.44 11.81
CA ALA A 171 26.00 -6.06 11.40
C ALA A 171 27.07 -5.89 12.50
N THR A 172 27.89 -6.91 12.66
CA THR A 172 29.02 -6.92 13.60
C THR A 172 30.28 -6.27 13.04
N GLN A 173 30.32 -6.08 11.71
CA GLN A 173 31.46 -5.54 10.98
C GLN A 173 31.07 -4.22 10.31
N ASP A 174 32.06 -3.36 10.12
CA ASP A 174 31.93 -2.13 9.38
C ASP A 174 31.67 -2.38 7.89
N VAL A 175 30.87 -1.51 7.27
CA VAL A 175 30.62 -1.55 5.82
C VAL A 175 31.95 -1.33 5.07
N PRO A 176 32.33 -2.22 4.13
CA PRO A 176 33.55 -2.08 3.38
C PRO A 176 33.53 -0.88 2.43
N THR A 177 34.71 -0.41 2.07
CA THR A 177 34.88 0.61 1.01
C THR A 177 35.24 -0.07 -0.30
N GLY A 178 34.78 0.49 -1.42
CA GLY A 178 35.07 -0.03 -2.76
C GLY A 178 34.00 0.28 -3.77
N LYS A 179 34.12 -0.33 -4.94
CA LYS A 179 33.14 -0.26 -6.03
C LYS A 179 32.39 -1.58 -6.16
N ASN A 180 31.14 -1.48 -6.61
CA ASN A 180 30.29 -2.65 -6.86
C ASN A 180 30.10 -3.53 -5.62
N LEU A 181 30.08 -2.94 -4.44
CA LEU A 181 29.79 -3.66 -3.21
C LEU A 181 28.33 -4.07 -3.18
N ILE A 182 28.06 -5.25 -2.64
CA ILE A 182 26.70 -5.73 -2.40
C ILE A 182 26.49 -5.75 -0.89
N LEU A 183 25.53 -4.94 -0.42
CA LEU A 183 25.05 -4.94 0.96
C LEU A 183 23.66 -5.53 0.96
N SER A 184 23.44 -6.63 1.68
CA SER A 184 22.15 -7.33 1.59
C SER A 184 21.62 -7.84 2.92
N ALA A 185 20.28 -8.01 2.92
CA ALA A 185 19.51 -8.68 3.95
C ALA A 185 18.72 -9.84 3.32
N SER A 186 18.84 -11.04 3.86
CA SER A 186 18.11 -12.22 3.42
C SER A 186 17.26 -12.77 4.56
N PHE A 187 15.95 -12.90 4.31
CA PHE A 187 15.02 -13.52 5.22
C PHE A 187 14.66 -14.92 4.74
N ASP A 188 14.99 -15.91 5.56
CA ASP A 188 14.68 -17.31 5.34
C ASP A 188 13.52 -17.71 6.24
N LYS A 189 12.32 -17.82 5.65
CA LYS A 189 11.11 -18.25 6.34
C LYS A 189 11.25 -19.72 6.76
N ASP A 190 10.99 -20.00 8.04
CA ASP A 190 11.01 -21.35 8.60
C ASP A 190 9.69 -21.77 9.25
N GLY A 191 8.72 -20.86 9.36
CA GLY A 191 7.42 -21.15 9.96
C GLY A 191 6.44 -19.98 9.91
N GLU A 192 5.33 -20.16 10.61
CA GLU A 192 4.29 -19.14 10.81
C GLU A 192 3.77 -19.21 12.25
N ASP A 193 3.66 -18.05 12.90
CA ASP A 193 3.08 -17.93 14.25
C ASP A 193 2.59 -16.48 14.50
N PRO A 194 1.27 -16.23 14.57
CA PRO A 194 0.15 -17.09 14.18
C PRO A 194 0.09 -17.35 12.66
N PRO A 195 -0.91 -18.08 12.14
CA PRO A 195 -1.04 -18.32 10.70
C PRO A 195 -0.88 -17.03 9.88
N HIS A 196 -0.15 -17.12 8.76
CA HIS A 196 0.22 -16.03 7.84
C HIS A 196 1.22 -15.00 8.40
N VAL A 197 1.59 -15.05 9.67
CA VAL A 197 2.72 -14.28 10.22
C VAL A 197 3.98 -15.12 10.08
N SER A 198 4.78 -14.83 9.06
CA SER A 198 6.01 -15.57 8.83
C SER A 198 7.01 -15.34 9.94
N THR A 199 7.60 -16.43 10.40
CA THR A 199 8.78 -16.42 11.27
C THR A 199 9.97 -16.96 10.53
N GLY A 200 11.17 -16.53 10.89
CA GLY A 200 12.39 -16.99 10.23
C GLY A 200 13.64 -16.27 10.70
N ILE A 201 14.73 -16.57 10.05
CA ILE A 201 16.04 -15.95 10.30
C ILE A 201 16.29 -14.89 9.23
N LEU A 202 16.58 -13.67 9.67
CA LEU A 202 17.13 -12.63 8.81
C LEU A 202 18.63 -12.55 9.00
N SER A 203 19.37 -12.62 7.91
CA SER A 203 20.82 -12.52 7.87
C SER A 203 21.27 -11.31 7.06
N LEU A 204 22.31 -10.61 7.54
CA LEU A 204 22.96 -9.50 6.86
C LEU A 204 24.26 -9.95 6.21
N TYR A 205 24.57 -9.39 5.04
CA TYR A 205 25.76 -9.77 4.27
C TYR A 205 26.49 -8.56 3.69
N HIS A 206 27.82 -8.67 3.66
CA HIS A 206 28.72 -7.90 2.81
C HIS A 206 29.25 -8.81 1.69
N GLY A 207 28.68 -8.70 0.48
CA GLY A 207 28.91 -9.71 -0.55
C GLY A 207 28.39 -11.08 -0.12
N ASP A 208 29.28 -12.06 -0.03
CA ASP A 208 28.97 -13.43 0.42
C ASP A 208 29.25 -13.63 1.93
N GLU A 209 29.84 -12.66 2.60
CA GLU A 209 30.18 -12.76 4.03
C GLU A 209 28.97 -12.39 4.90
N LYS A 210 28.53 -13.33 5.75
CA LYS A 210 27.48 -13.06 6.74
C LYS A 210 28.05 -12.23 7.90
N VAL A 211 27.46 -11.06 8.15
CA VAL A 211 27.93 -10.08 9.13
C VAL A 211 26.95 -9.84 10.28
N GLY A 212 25.76 -10.45 10.22
CA GLY A 212 24.78 -10.36 11.29
C GLY A 212 23.61 -11.29 11.02
N GLU A 213 22.91 -11.70 12.06
CA GLU A 213 21.66 -12.46 11.94
C GLU A 213 20.78 -12.32 13.17
N GLY A 214 19.50 -12.57 13.00
CA GLY A 214 18.56 -12.63 14.09
C GLY A 214 17.21 -13.17 13.64
N ARG A 215 16.42 -13.62 14.62
CA ARG A 215 15.08 -14.11 14.36
C ARG A 215 14.10 -12.95 14.29
N ILE A 216 13.29 -12.92 13.26
CA ILE A 216 12.21 -11.95 13.11
C ILE A 216 10.89 -12.64 12.76
N ARG A 217 9.81 -11.88 12.88
CA ARG A 217 8.49 -12.19 12.29
C ARG A 217 8.06 -11.05 11.39
N THR A 218 7.44 -11.36 10.26
CA THR A 218 6.97 -10.36 9.29
C THR A 218 5.45 -10.23 9.35
N GLN A 219 4.93 -9.02 9.09
CA GLN A 219 3.48 -8.83 9.10
C GLN A 219 2.83 -9.42 7.85
N PRO A 220 1.58 -9.96 7.96
CA PRO A 220 0.84 -10.47 6.81
C PRO A 220 0.11 -9.37 6.02
N GLY A 221 -0.17 -8.24 6.66
CA GLY A 221 -0.92 -7.13 6.06
C GLY A 221 -0.04 -6.21 5.20
N LEU A 222 -0.69 -5.27 4.52
CA LEU A 222 -0.01 -4.20 3.79
C LEU A 222 0.85 -3.36 4.73
N TYR A 223 1.97 -2.87 4.23
CA TYR A 223 2.86 -1.96 4.96
C TYR A 223 2.32 -0.54 4.96
N SER A 224 1.78 -0.11 3.82
CA SER A 224 1.26 1.25 3.68
C SER A 224 -0.15 1.35 4.24
N LEU A 225 -0.31 2.14 5.28
CA LEU A 225 -1.60 2.54 5.82
C LEU A 225 -2.07 3.89 5.27
N ALA A 226 -1.12 4.77 4.94
CA ALA A 226 -1.38 6.15 4.55
C ALA A 226 -0.78 6.51 3.18
N GLY A 227 -0.38 5.51 2.38
CA GLY A 227 0.13 5.70 1.03
C GLY A 227 1.65 5.64 0.93
N GLU A 228 2.38 5.39 2.02
CA GLU A 228 3.83 5.17 1.96
C GLU A 228 4.13 3.90 1.16
N GLY A 229 5.05 4.01 0.22
CA GLY A 229 5.45 2.94 -0.66
C GLY A 229 6.89 2.51 -0.45
N LEU A 230 7.50 2.01 -1.54
CA LEU A 230 8.88 1.57 -1.53
C LEU A 230 9.79 2.67 -2.08
N CYS A 231 10.84 2.98 -1.33
CA CYS A 231 11.87 3.98 -1.66
C CYS A 231 13.25 3.36 -1.77
N VAL A 232 14.10 3.93 -2.63
CA VAL A 232 15.53 3.59 -2.77
C VAL A 232 16.38 4.82 -2.50
N GLY A 233 17.34 4.66 -1.59
CA GLY A 233 18.29 5.70 -1.23
C GLY A 233 17.74 6.79 -0.32
N ARG A 234 16.53 6.63 0.16
CA ARG A 234 15.85 7.50 1.12
C ARG A 234 14.64 6.79 1.72
N ASP A 235 14.06 7.40 2.74
CA ASP A 235 12.71 7.12 3.22
C ASP A 235 11.92 8.44 3.19
N SER A 236 11.03 8.59 2.20
CA SER A 236 10.38 9.88 1.88
C SER A 236 9.03 10.07 2.55
N GLY A 237 8.48 9.04 3.14
CA GLY A 237 7.24 9.08 3.89
C GLY A 237 7.46 9.24 5.40
N GLU A 238 6.52 8.78 6.18
CA GLU A 238 6.71 8.59 7.61
C GLU A 238 7.74 7.47 7.81
N PRO A 239 8.86 7.73 8.53
CA PRO A 239 9.98 6.80 8.55
C PRO A 239 9.62 5.45 9.20
N VAL A 240 10.15 4.37 8.65
CA VAL A 240 9.95 3.01 9.19
C VAL A 240 10.47 2.90 10.63
N THR A 241 11.53 3.64 10.95
CA THR A 241 12.16 3.67 12.28
C THR A 241 12.69 5.05 12.61
N ALA A 242 12.66 5.40 13.88
CA ALA A 242 13.33 6.58 14.41
C ALA A 242 14.87 6.42 14.52
N ASP A 243 15.39 5.23 14.23
CA ASP A 243 16.83 4.92 14.35
C ASP A 243 17.67 5.41 13.15
N TYR A 244 17.07 5.90 12.08
CA TYR A 244 17.82 6.38 10.92
C TYR A 244 18.79 7.51 11.26
N PRO A 245 19.98 7.54 10.63
CA PRO A 245 20.87 8.69 10.76
C PRO A 245 20.37 9.87 9.92
N GLY A 246 20.79 11.07 10.29
CA GLY A 246 20.51 12.30 9.55
C GLY A 246 19.06 12.78 9.64
N GLU A 247 18.76 13.79 8.85
CA GLU A 247 17.42 14.39 8.76
C GLU A 247 16.59 13.75 7.65
N HIS A 248 15.26 13.84 7.79
CA HIS A 248 14.33 13.43 6.74
C HIS A 248 14.69 14.07 5.38
N PRO A 249 14.69 13.31 4.29
CA PRO A 249 14.24 11.93 4.10
C PRO A 249 15.31 10.84 4.34
N HIS A 250 16.26 11.03 5.24
CA HIS A 250 17.28 10.08 5.63
C HIS A 250 18.10 9.54 4.46
N ALA A 251 18.42 10.43 3.52
CA ALA A 251 19.06 10.09 2.26
C ALA A 251 20.41 9.38 2.46
N PHE A 252 20.69 8.38 1.62
CA PHE A 252 21.99 7.73 1.60
C PHE A 252 23.08 8.70 1.13
N THR A 253 24.13 8.83 1.93
CA THR A 253 25.27 9.72 1.72
C THR A 253 26.58 8.97 1.90
N GLY A 254 27.70 9.58 1.46
CA GLY A 254 29.03 8.94 1.52
C GLY A 254 29.27 7.85 0.50
N GLY A 255 28.33 7.59 -0.40
CA GLY A 255 28.43 6.62 -1.47
C GLY A 255 27.37 6.85 -2.55
N THR A 256 27.30 5.92 -3.51
CA THR A 256 26.33 5.95 -4.60
C THR A 256 25.64 4.58 -4.70
N ILE A 257 24.31 4.58 -4.68
CA ILE A 257 23.53 3.38 -4.96
C ILE A 257 23.35 3.28 -6.47
N LYS A 258 23.67 2.14 -7.05
CA LYS A 258 23.44 1.84 -8.47
C LYS A 258 22.06 1.27 -8.71
N ARG A 259 21.65 0.34 -7.87
CA ARG A 259 20.33 -0.30 -7.87
C ARG A 259 20.11 -1.04 -6.57
N VAL A 260 18.85 -1.33 -6.26
CA VAL A 260 18.45 -2.32 -5.27
C VAL A 260 17.69 -3.43 -5.99
N ALA A 261 18.04 -4.67 -5.73
CA ALA A 261 17.29 -5.83 -6.20
C ALA A 261 16.59 -6.50 -5.03
N VAL A 262 15.37 -6.98 -5.28
CA VAL A 262 14.63 -7.80 -4.32
C VAL A 262 14.28 -9.10 -5.00
N ASP A 263 14.84 -10.18 -4.48
CA ASP A 263 14.53 -11.56 -4.88
C ASP A 263 13.53 -12.15 -3.88
N VAL A 264 12.58 -12.90 -4.39
CA VAL A 264 11.50 -13.49 -3.60
C VAL A 264 11.28 -14.94 -4.03
N SER A 265 10.82 -15.79 -3.10
CA SER A 265 10.55 -17.19 -3.38
C SER A 265 9.20 -17.63 -2.84
N GLY A 266 8.61 -18.63 -3.48
CA GLY A 266 7.28 -19.13 -3.12
C GLY A 266 6.14 -18.17 -3.53
N ASP A 267 4.92 -18.55 -3.21
CA ASP A 267 3.74 -17.76 -3.51
C ASP A 267 3.55 -16.61 -2.52
N PRO A 268 3.19 -15.42 -2.98
CA PRO A 268 2.87 -14.31 -2.10
C PRO A 268 1.59 -14.58 -1.32
N TYR A 269 1.55 -14.16 -0.07
CA TYR A 269 0.29 -14.09 0.65
C TYR A 269 -0.53 -12.90 0.15
N VAL A 270 -1.76 -13.17 -0.23
CA VAL A 270 -2.76 -12.17 -0.62
C VAL A 270 -4.08 -12.58 0.01
N ASP A 271 -4.60 -11.74 0.89
CA ASP A 271 -5.93 -11.91 1.51
C ASP A 271 -6.75 -10.66 1.19
N LEU A 272 -7.39 -10.68 0.04
CA LEU A 272 -8.17 -9.55 -0.46
C LEU A 272 -9.35 -9.22 0.44
N GLU A 273 -9.95 -10.21 1.09
CA GLU A 273 -11.08 -10.00 2.00
C GLU A 273 -10.64 -9.24 3.25
N ARG A 274 -9.52 -9.64 3.88
CA ARG A 274 -8.96 -8.92 5.04
C ARG A 274 -8.45 -7.54 4.68
N GLU A 275 -7.84 -7.38 3.52
CA GLU A 275 -7.43 -6.07 3.00
C GLU A 275 -8.63 -5.15 2.81
N ALA A 276 -9.73 -5.66 2.23
CA ALA A 276 -10.97 -4.94 2.09
C ALA A 276 -11.58 -4.55 3.45
N GLN A 277 -11.67 -5.50 4.40
CA GLN A 277 -12.17 -5.23 5.75
C GLN A 277 -11.33 -4.18 6.48
N ALA A 278 -10.00 -4.23 6.35
CA ALA A 278 -9.11 -3.24 6.94
C ALA A 278 -9.28 -1.86 6.31
N MET A 279 -9.51 -1.75 5.01
CA MET A 279 -9.80 -0.48 4.33
C MET A 279 -11.13 0.10 4.80
N LEU A 280 -12.18 -0.71 4.87
CA LEU A 280 -13.50 -0.27 5.33
C LEU A 280 -13.53 0.15 6.81
N ALA A 281 -12.70 -0.46 7.65
CA ALA A 281 -12.62 -0.10 9.08
C ALA A 281 -11.91 1.24 9.34
N ARG A 282 -11.31 1.86 8.31
CA ARG A 282 -10.60 3.16 8.41
C ARG A 282 -11.43 4.35 7.94
N GLU A 283 -12.56 4.10 7.26
CA GLU A 283 -13.55 5.13 6.90
C GLU A 283 -14.58 5.35 8.01
#